data_9f95822c933d359373ee7f9b09e87097
#
_entry.id   9f95822c933d359373ee7f9b09e87097
#
_cell.length_a   1.000
_cell.length_b   1.000
_cell.length_c   1.000
_cell.angle_alpha   90.00
_cell.angle_beta   90.00
_cell.angle_gamma   90.00
#
_symmetry.space_group_name_H-M   'P 1'
#
loop_
_entity.id
_entity.type
_entity.pdbx_description
1 polymer ?
#
loop_
_entity_poly.entity_id
_entity_poly.type
_entity_poly.pdbx_seq_one_letter_code
_entity_poly.pdbx_strand_id
1 'polypeptide(L)'
;MDETLLTINSMSSFLVAHQRARGRTPEQVSALLRELHALDVGGDRDAVSRAYYATFAGERADELAELGERWFADLSLDVFHAGVADEVTALRDAGTYVVLVSGAPPATVAPVARALGADAWFATVQEDVDGVLTGVATDAVIGARKAFVVGQVTRERGVAADECVAYGDHASDLPMLESVGAGVVVGEDPVLTAASSRHGWRTIPAEPSVPAQSSVPAQSSVLAPSAVLGGPVDR
;
A
#
# COMPACT_ATOMS: atom_id res chain seq x y z
N MET A 1 1.68 5.52 -1.53
CA MET A 1 2.07 4.09 -1.64
C MET A 1 1.59 3.53 -2.95
N ASP A 2 0.29 3.39 -3.14
CA ASP A 2 -0.30 2.96 -4.40
C ASP A 2 0.06 3.95 -5.50
N GLU A 3 0.37 3.45 -6.69
CA GLU A 3 0.74 4.25 -7.87
C GLU A 3 1.93 5.23 -7.69
N THR A 4 2.43 5.40 -6.45
CA THR A 4 3.67 6.14 -6.14
C THR A 4 4.86 5.18 -6.02
N LEU A 5 4.82 4.30 -5.01
CA LEU A 5 5.85 3.31 -4.70
C LEU A 5 5.56 1.95 -5.34
N LEU A 6 4.28 1.60 -5.43
CA LEU A 6 3.79 0.40 -6.10
C LEU A 6 3.17 0.78 -7.44
N THR A 7 3.38 -0.06 -8.44
CA THR A 7 2.74 0.06 -9.77
C THR A 7 1.32 -0.50 -9.79
N ILE A 8 0.82 -0.96 -8.65
CA ILE A 8 -0.54 -1.50 -8.47
C ILE A 8 -1.33 -0.66 -7.47
N ASN A 9 -2.66 -0.77 -7.54
CA ASN A 9 -3.56 -0.32 -6.47
C ASN A 9 -3.66 -1.44 -5.42
N SER A 10 -2.94 -1.27 -4.30
CA SER A 10 -2.87 -2.28 -3.23
C SER A 10 -4.22 -2.53 -2.57
N MET A 11 -5.04 -1.49 -2.41
CA MET A 11 -6.37 -1.62 -1.80
C MET A 11 -7.28 -2.52 -2.62
N SER A 12 -7.36 -2.32 -3.94
CA SER A 12 -8.16 -3.16 -4.83
C SER A 12 -7.60 -4.58 -4.91
N SER A 13 -6.27 -4.72 -5.02
CA SER A 13 -5.60 -6.03 -5.08
C SER A 13 -5.80 -6.84 -3.81
N PHE A 14 -5.64 -6.21 -2.64
CA PHE A 14 -5.87 -6.86 -1.35
C PHE A 14 -7.35 -7.22 -1.14
N LEU A 15 -8.28 -6.36 -1.55
CA LEU A 15 -9.71 -6.67 -1.48
C LEU A 15 -10.05 -7.92 -2.30
N VAL A 16 -9.44 -8.07 -3.49
CA VAL A 16 -9.60 -9.31 -4.29
C VAL A 16 -9.12 -10.53 -3.52
N ALA A 17 -7.93 -10.46 -2.91
CA ALA A 17 -7.38 -11.55 -2.11
C ALA A 17 -8.28 -11.89 -0.91
N HIS A 18 -8.74 -10.86 -0.18
CA HIS A 18 -9.64 -11.02 0.95
C HIS A 18 -10.98 -11.67 0.56
N GLN A 19 -11.62 -11.17 -0.49
CA GLN A 19 -12.92 -11.70 -0.92
C GLN A 19 -12.81 -13.14 -1.45
N ARG A 20 -11.70 -13.48 -2.11
CA ARG A 20 -11.39 -14.85 -2.53
C ARG A 20 -11.18 -15.78 -1.33
N ALA A 21 -10.44 -15.33 -0.32
CA ALA A 21 -10.25 -16.10 0.91
C ALA A 21 -11.58 -16.38 1.63
N ARG A 22 -12.58 -15.54 1.45
CA ARG A 22 -13.96 -15.73 1.93
C ARG A 22 -14.84 -16.57 0.99
N GLY A 23 -14.28 -17.17 -0.05
CA GLY A 23 -14.99 -18.05 -0.97
C GLY A 23 -15.91 -17.32 -1.96
N ARG A 24 -15.75 -16.02 -2.18
CA ARG A 24 -16.53 -15.30 -3.19
C ARG A 24 -16.06 -15.64 -4.60
N THR A 25 -17.03 -15.74 -5.51
CA THR A 25 -16.72 -15.99 -6.92
C THR A 25 -16.11 -14.78 -7.61
N PRO A 26 -15.36 -14.96 -8.72
CA PRO A 26 -14.79 -13.84 -9.47
C PRO A 26 -15.84 -12.79 -9.89
N GLU A 27 -17.07 -13.22 -10.21
CA GLU A 27 -18.18 -12.34 -10.61
C GLU A 27 -18.63 -11.47 -9.44
N GLN A 28 -18.72 -12.05 -8.23
CA GLN A 28 -19.07 -11.32 -7.01
C GLN A 28 -17.99 -10.30 -6.64
N VAL A 29 -16.72 -10.67 -6.75
CA VAL A 29 -15.60 -9.76 -6.52
C VAL A 29 -15.61 -8.61 -7.53
N SER A 30 -15.80 -8.93 -8.81
CA SER A 30 -15.89 -7.91 -9.87
C SER A 30 -17.08 -6.96 -9.69
N ALA A 31 -18.22 -7.44 -9.18
CA ALA A 31 -19.37 -6.60 -8.87
C ALA A 31 -19.03 -5.60 -7.75
N LEU A 32 -18.42 -6.06 -6.66
CA LEU A 32 -17.99 -5.22 -5.55
C LEU A 32 -17.00 -4.14 -5.98
N LEU A 33 -15.99 -4.50 -6.79
CA LEU A 33 -15.03 -3.53 -7.31
C LEU A 33 -15.69 -2.48 -8.20
N ARG A 34 -16.69 -2.85 -9.02
CA ARG A 34 -17.45 -1.87 -9.82
C ARG A 34 -18.27 -0.92 -8.95
N GLU A 35 -18.87 -1.40 -7.87
CA GLU A 35 -19.59 -0.56 -6.91
C GLU A 35 -18.67 0.47 -6.26
N LEU A 36 -17.51 0.05 -5.79
CA LEU A 36 -16.50 0.96 -5.23
C LEU A 36 -16.00 1.97 -6.25
N HIS A 37 -15.72 1.52 -7.48
CA HIS A 37 -15.29 2.41 -8.57
C HIS A 37 -16.36 3.43 -8.95
N ALA A 38 -17.64 3.05 -8.94
CA ALA A 38 -18.73 3.98 -9.22
C ALA A 38 -18.83 5.12 -8.20
N LEU A 39 -18.51 4.86 -6.93
CA LEU A 39 -18.39 5.88 -5.89
C LEU A 39 -17.21 6.82 -6.15
N ASP A 40 -16.06 6.28 -6.57
CA ASP A 40 -14.85 7.03 -6.87
C ASP A 40 -15.05 8.00 -8.05
N VAL A 41 -15.69 7.54 -9.13
CA VAL A 41 -16.07 8.38 -10.27
C VAL A 41 -16.99 9.52 -9.87
N GLY A 42 -17.81 9.33 -8.84
CA GLY A 42 -18.65 10.37 -8.24
C GLY A 42 -17.88 11.43 -7.46
N GLY A 43 -16.57 11.20 -7.21
CA GLY A 43 -15.68 12.14 -6.51
C GLY A 43 -15.83 12.15 -4.99
N ASP A 44 -16.64 11.27 -4.40
CA ASP A 44 -16.81 11.15 -2.94
C ASP A 44 -15.81 10.13 -2.36
N ARG A 45 -14.57 10.57 -2.15
CA ARG A 45 -13.51 9.78 -1.55
C ARG A 45 -13.84 9.24 -0.16
N ASP A 46 -14.60 9.98 0.62
CA ASP A 46 -15.03 9.54 1.94
C ASP A 46 -16.04 8.40 1.84
N ALA A 47 -16.96 8.44 0.87
CA ALA A 47 -17.87 7.34 0.59
C ALA A 47 -17.13 6.09 0.12
N VAL A 48 -16.13 6.23 -0.76
CA VAL A 48 -15.27 5.12 -1.20
C VAL A 48 -14.55 4.49 -0.01
N SER A 49 -13.93 5.31 0.82
CA SER A 49 -13.22 4.86 2.02
C SER A 49 -14.15 4.10 2.97
N ARG A 50 -15.31 4.69 3.30
CA ARG A 50 -16.32 4.02 4.15
C ARG A 50 -16.77 2.68 3.56
N ALA A 51 -17.10 2.64 2.28
CA ALA A 51 -17.56 1.41 1.61
C ALA A 51 -16.47 0.33 1.58
N TYR A 52 -15.21 0.74 1.32
CA TYR A 52 -14.07 -0.16 1.34
C TYR A 52 -13.87 -0.79 2.72
N TYR A 53 -13.77 0.04 3.78
CA TYR A 53 -13.52 -0.46 5.13
C TYR A 53 -14.69 -1.26 5.70
N ALA A 54 -15.94 -0.96 5.30
CA ALA A 54 -17.11 -1.76 5.66
C ALA A 54 -17.01 -3.22 5.18
N THR A 55 -16.22 -3.51 4.15
CA THR A 55 -16.01 -4.89 3.66
C THR A 55 -15.27 -5.78 4.66
N PHE A 56 -14.60 -5.19 5.65
CA PHE A 56 -13.85 -5.91 6.69
C PHE A 56 -14.61 -6.02 8.02
N ALA A 57 -15.87 -5.57 8.07
CA ALA A 57 -16.68 -5.71 9.28
C ALA A 57 -16.82 -7.18 9.70
N GLY A 58 -16.55 -7.46 10.98
CA GLY A 58 -16.60 -8.81 11.56
C GLY A 58 -15.33 -9.64 11.34
N GLU A 59 -14.32 -9.11 10.64
CA GLU A 59 -13.01 -9.76 10.52
C GLU A 59 -12.18 -9.57 11.79
N ARG A 60 -11.36 -10.53 12.13
CA ARG A 60 -10.33 -10.34 13.15
C ARG A 60 -9.16 -9.56 12.56
N ALA A 61 -8.68 -8.56 13.29
CA ALA A 61 -7.58 -7.71 12.85
C ALA A 61 -6.26 -8.49 12.65
N ASP A 62 -5.99 -9.49 13.51
CA ASP A 62 -4.83 -10.37 13.40
C ASP A 62 -4.91 -11.28 12.16
N GLU A 63 -6.08 -11.88 11.87
CA GLU A 63 -6.29 -12.70 10.66
C GLU A 63 -6.17 -11.87 9.37
N LEU A 64 -6.65 -10.61 9.42
CA LEU A 64 -6.51 -9.71 8.28
C LEU A 64 -5.05 -9.31 8.06
N ALA A 65 -4.28 -9.10 9.12
CA ALA A 65 -2.83 -8.85 9.03
C ALA A 65 -2.09 -10.06 8.43
N GLU A 66 -2.38 -11.28 8.88
CA GLU A 66 -1.82 -12.51 8.31
C GLU A 66 -2.17 -12.68 6.82
N LEU A 67 -3.40 -12.31 6.43
CA LEU A 67 -3.79 -12.32 5.03
C LEU A 67 -2.97 -11.29 4.24
N GLY A 68 -2.67 -10.13 4.82
CA GLY A 68 -1.82 -9.10 4.23
C GLY A 68 -0.40 -9.59 3.95
N GLU A 69 0.19 -10.35 4.90
CA GLU A 69 1.49 -10.99 4.69
C GLU A 69 1.47 -11.98 3.52
N ARG A 70 0.45 -12.85 3.46
CA ARG A 70 0.28 -13.81 2.37
C ARG A 70 0.06 -13.08 1.02
N TRP A 71 -0.83 -12.10 0.99
CA TRP A 71 -1.09 -11.28 -0.19
C TRP A 71 0.20 -10.65 -0.74
N PHE A 72 1.01 -10.05 0.15
CA PHE A 72 2.25 -9.42 -0.27
C PHE A 72 3.29 -10.45 -0.74
N ALA A 73 3.39 -11.61 -0.08
CA ALA A 73 4.29 -12.69 -0.49
C ALA A 73 3.94 -13.29 -1.86
N ASP A 74 2.67 -13.22 -2.25
CA ASP A 74 2.18 -13.67 -3.57
C ASP A 74 2.41 -12.63 -4.69
N LEU A 75 2.78 -11.38 -4.33
CA LEU A 75 3.11 -10.36 -5.33
C LEU A 75 4.51 -10.60 -5.91
N SER A 76 4.65 -10.32 -7.21
CA SER A 76 5.97 -10.24 -7.83
C SER A 76 6.73 -9.00 -7.32
N LEU A 77 8.07 -9.07 -7.26
CA LEU A 77 8.89 -7.93 -6.82
C LEU A 77 8.87 -6.75 -7.81
N ASP A 78 8.44 -6.99 -9.05
CA ASP A 78 8.24 -5.96 -10.09
C ASP A 78 7.01 -5.07 -9.85
N VAL A 79 6.27 -5.28 -8.74
CA VAL A 79 5.21 -4.35 -8.32
C VAL A 79 5.76 -3.02 -7.77
N PHE A 80 7.04 -2.96 -7.40
CA PHE A 80 7.65 -1.70 -7.01
C PHE A 80 7.99 -0.86 -8.23
N HIS A 81 7.65 0.44 -8.16
CA HIS A 81 8.09 1.43 -9.13
C HIS A 81 9.62 1.57 -9.05
N ALA A 82 10.34 1.07 -10.06
CA ALA A 82 11.79 0.94 -9.99
C ALA A 82 12.49 2.28 -9.68
N GLY A 83 12.13 3.35 -10.39
CA GLY A 83 12.72 4.67 -10.18
C GLY A 83 12.51 5.23 -8.78
N VAL A 84 11.34 5.00 -8.14
CA VAL A 84 11.07 5.44 -6.77
C VAL A 84 11.75 4.53 -5.76
N ALA A 85 11.70 3.21 -5.95
CA ALA A 85 12.30 2.24 -5.03
C ALA A 85 13.82 2.39 -4.96
N ASP A 86 14.49 2.61 -6.10
CA ASP A 86 15.93 2.85 -6.17
C ASP A 86 16.32 4.12 -5.43
N GLU A 87 15.58 5.22 -5.62
CA GLU A 87 15.84 6.48 -4.90
C GLU A 87 15.63 6.34 -3.40
N VAL A 88 14.53 5.73 -2.96
CA VAL A 88 14.26 5.50 -1.53
C VAL A 88 15.32 4.60 -0.91
N THR A 89 15.78 3.58 -1.65
CA THR A 89 16.88 2.71 -1.21
C THR A 89 18.17 3.51 -1.05
N ALA A 90 18.53 4.36 -2.00
CA ALA A 90 19.71 5.21 -1.92
C ALA A 90 19.64 6.21 -0.75
N LEU A 91 18.48 6.82 -0.52
CA LEU A 91 18.25 7.72 0.63
C LEU A 91 18.42 6.97 1.95
N ARG A 92 17.82 5.80 2.10
CA ARG A 92 17.95 4.95 3.29
C ARG A 92 19.41 4.56 3.54
N ASP A 93 20.13 4.12 2.49
CA ASP A 93 21.53 3.71 2.60
C ASP A 93 22.44 4.90 2.95
N ALA A 94 22.02 6.13 2.65
CA ALA A 94 22.64 7.36 3.12
C ALA A 94 22.25 7.77 4.56
N GLY A 95 21.40 6.99 5.24
CA GLY A 95 20.97 7.23 6.62
C GLY A 95 19.73 8.10 6.76
N THR A 96 18.99 8.35 5.67
CA THR A 96 17.72 9.06 5.72
C THR A 96 16.64 8.23 6.42
N TYR A 97 15.88 8.86 7.32
CA TYR A 97 14.73 8.23 7.98
C TYR A 97 13.55 8.14 7.02
N VAL A 98 13.17 6.92 6.65
CA VAL A 98 12.14 6.65 5.64
C VAL A 98 10.80 6.34 6.29
N VAL A 99 9.76 7.04 5.88
CA VAL A 99 8.39 6.88 6.40
C VAL A 99 7.42 6.59 5.27
N LEU A 100 6.64 5.52 5.42
CA LEU A 100 5.56 5.20 4.49
C LEU A 100 4.23 5.74 5.04
N VAL A 101 3.55 6.62 4.29
CA VAL A 101 2.29 7.26 4.68
C VAL A 101 1.21 6.91 3.65
N SER A 102 0.17 6.19 4.05
CA SER A 102 -0.84 5.65 3.13
C SER A 102 -2.25 5.64 3.70
N GLY A 103 -3.23 5.89 2.84
CA GLY A 103 -4.65 5.69 3.15
C GLY A 103 -5.10 4.23 3.14
N ALA A 104 -4.23 3.30 2.78
CA ALA A 104 -4.52 1.87 2.77
C ALA A 104 -4.56 1.27 4.19
N PRO A 105 -5.15 0.08 4.37
CA PRO A 105 -5.21 -0.58 5.68
C PRO A 105 -3.84 -1.06 6.18
N PRO A 106 -3.64 -1.18 7.51
CA PRO A 106 -2.42 -1.72 8.10
C PRO A 106 -1.98 -3.05 7.51
N ALA A 107 -2.93 -3.91 7.17
CA ALA A 107 -2.69 -5.22 6.56
C ALA A 107 -1.90 -5.16 5.23
N THR A 108 -2.03 -4.06 4.47
CA THR A 108 -1.26 -3.88 3.23
C THR A 108 -0.03 -3.00 3.43
N VAL A 109 -0.11 -1.99 4.30
CA VAL A 109 0.99 -1.04 4.50
C VAL A 109 2.16 -1.68 5.22
N ALA A 110 1.91 -2.50 6.25
CA ALA A 110 2.96 -3.09 7.06
C ALA A 110 3.94 -4.00 6.28
N PRO A 111 3.49 -4.97 5.47
CA PRO A 111 4.41 -5.81 4.70
C PRO A 111 5.18 -5.00 3.64
N VAL A 112 4.54 -4.02 2.98
CA VAL A 112 5.21 -3.14 2.01
C VAL A 112 6.28 -2.29 2.69
N ALA A 113 5.98 -1.68 3.84
CA ALA A 113 6.92 -0.88 4.61
C ALA A 113 8.15 -1.69 5.04
N ARG A 114 7.92 -2.93 5.48
CA ARG A 114 8.99 -3.86 5.85
C ARG A 114 9.87 -4.22 4.66
N ALA A 115 9.28 -4.52 3.50
CA ALA A 115 10.04 -4.85 2.30
C ALA A 115 10.86 -3.66 1.78
N LEU A 116 10.33 -2.44 1.91
CA LEU A 116 11.05 -1.21 1.59
C LEU A 116 12.19 -0.92 2.59
N GLY A 117 12.13 -1.49 3.80
CA GLY A 117 13.02 -1.13 4.90
C GLY A 117 12.70 0.25 5.48
N ALA A 118 11.41 0.65 5.47
CA ALA A 118 10.96 1.90 6.07
C ALA A 118 11.12 1.84 7.61
N ASP A 119 11.55 2.96 8.19
CA ASP A 119 11.76 3.09 9.64
C ASP A 119 10.43 3.24 10.39
N ALA A 120 9.42 3.80 9.74
CA ALA A 120 8.06 3.93 10.27
C ALA A 120 7.02 3.89 9.14
N TRP A 121 5.77 3.60 9.53
CA TRP A 121 4.65 3.68 8.60
C TRP A 121 3.38 4.15 9.30
N PHE A 122 2.52 4.81 8.55
CA PHE A 122 1.20 5.28 8.98
C PHE A 122 0.16 4.83 7.95
N ALA A 123 -0.89 4.22 8.47
CA ALA A 123 -2.00 3.66 7.70
C ALA A 123 -3.32 4.20 8.25
N THR A 124 -4.41 4.04 7.51
CA THR A 124 -5.75 4.35 7.99
C THR A 124 -6.09 3.51 9.20
N VAL A 125 -6.50 4.15 10.30
CA VAL A 125 -6.89 3.46 11.53
C VAL A 125 -8.29 2.86 11.38
N GLN A 126 -8.41 1.57 11.62
CA GLN A 126 -9.68 0.85 11.65
C GLN A 126 -10.13 0.67 13.10
N GLU A 127 -11.41 0.91 13.35
CA GLU A 127 -12.01 0.65 14.65
C GLU A 127 -12.17 -0.86 14.88
N ASP A 128 -11.80 -1.34 16.05
CA ASP A 128 -12.07 -2.70 16.48
C ASP A 128 -12.68 -2.75 17.88
N VAL A 129 -13.38 -3.86 18.17
CA VAL A 129 -13.86 -4.22 19.51
C VAL A 129 -13.33 -5.63 19.80
N ASP A 130 -12.49 -5.75 20.80
CA ASP A 130 -11.85 -7.02 21.19
C ASP A 130 -11.10 -7.71 20.02
N GLY A 131 -10.47 -6.91 19.16
CA GLY A 131 -9.72 -7.37 18.00
C GLY A 131 -10.59 -7.75 16.80
N VAL A 132 -11.90 -7.48 16.84
CA VAL A 132 -12.83 -7.67 15.71
C VAL A 132 -13.16 -6.32 15.10
N LEU A 133 -12.89 -6.16 13.80
CA LEU A 133 -13.09 -4.92 13.06
C LEU A 133 -14.59 -4.60 12.94
N THR A 134 -14.95 -3.34 13.22
CA THR A 134 -16.33 -2.86 13.06
C THR A 134 -16.68 -2.50 11.62
N GLY A 135 -15.66 -2.37 10.75
CA GLY A 135 -15.80 -1.85 9.39
C GLY A 135 -15.77 -0.32 9.31
N VAL A 136 -15.44 0.35 10.40
CA VAL A 136 -15.32 1.82 10.45
C VAL A 136 -13.85 2.21 10.39
N ALA A 137 -13.51 3.17 9.51
CA ALA A 137 -12.24 3.87 9.52
C ALA A 137 -12.38 5.14 10.36
N THR A 138 -11.63 5.23 11.46
CA THR A 138 -11.73 6.36 12.41
C THR A 138 -10.72 7.47 12.11
N ASP A 139 -9.61 7.15 11.44
CA ASP A 139 -8.58 8.12 11.06
C ASP A 139 -8.02 7.76 9.67
N ALA A 140 -8.64 8.32 8.64
CA ALA A 140 -8.24 8.11 7.26
C ALA A 140 -6.99 8.93 6.92
N VAL A 141 -5.88 8.27 6.57
CA VAL A 141 -4.60 8.90 6.25
C VAL A 141 -4.58 9.36 4.78
N ILE A 142 -5.44 10.34 4.47
CA ILE A 142 -5.58 10.95 3.15
C ILE A 142 -5.57 12.49 3.25
N GLY A 143 -5.24 13.18 2.16
CA GLY A 143 -5.28 14.65 2.10
C GLY A 143 -4.47 15.32 3.20
N ALA A 144 -5.09 16.26 3.90
CA ALA A 144 -4.47 17.02 4.98
C ALA A 144 -3.95 16.14 6.14
N ARG A 145 -4.52 14.93 6.33
CA ARG A 145 -4.04 14.00 7.34
C ARG A 145 -2.62 13.50 7.06
N LYS A 146 -2.24 13.34 5.78
CA LYS A 146 -0.85 13.01 5.41
C LYS A 146 0.12 14.12 5.80
N ALA A 147 -0.22 15.38 5.55
CA ALA A 147 0.59 16.53 6.00
C ALA A 147 0.71 16.61 7.52
N PHE A 148 -0.37 16.31 8.25
CA PHE A 148 -0.34 16.24 9.71
C PHE A 148 0.64 15.17 10.21
N VAL A 149 0.65 13.98 9.60
CA VAL A 149 1.60 12.90 9.91
C VAL A 149 3.03 13.37 9.67
N VAL A 150 3.32 14.02 8.54
CA VAL A 150 4.65 14.59 8.27
C VAL A 150 5.05 15.56 9.39
N GLY A 151 4.17 16.51 9.75
CA GLY A 151 4.44 17.46 10.83
C GLY A 151 4.60 16.82 12.20
N GLN A 152 3.98 15.67 12.47
CA GLN A 152 4.20 14.89 13.69
C GLN A 152 5.59 14.25 13.67
N VAL A 153 5.93 13.52 12.61
CA VAL A 153 7.22 12.83 12.49
C VAL A 153 8.39 13.80 12.53
N THR A 154 8.33 14.92 11.82
CA THR A 154 9.40 15.93 11.80
C THR A 154 9.63 16.53 13.19
N ARG A 155 8.57 16.85 13.94
CA ARG A 155 8.68 17.29 15.33
C ARG A 155 9.29 16.25 16.26
N GLU A 156 8.84 14.99 16.17
CA GLU A 156 9.35 13.89 16.99
C GLU A 156 10.83 13.59 16.71
N ARG A 157 11.24 13.77 15.46
CA ARG A 157 12.63 13.56 15.03
C ARG A 157 13.52 14.79 15.21
N GLY A 158 12.95 15.96 15.48
CA GLY A 158 13.71 17.21 15.58
C GLY A 158 14.32 17.65 14.24
N VAL A 159 13.68 17.29 13.12
CA VAL A 159 14.11 17.61 11.75
C VAL A 159 13.22 18.75 11.21
N ALA A 160 13.82 19.70 10.49
CA ALA A 160 13.06 20.74 9.83
C ALA A 160 12.32 20.18 8.60
N ALA A 161 11.08 20.64 8.38
CA ALA A 161 10.27 20.12 7.28
C ALA A 161 10.86 20.45 5.89
N ASP A 162 11.62 21.55 5.78
CA ASP A 162 12.33 21.96 4.56
C ASP A 162 13.55 21.07 4.23
N GLU A 163 14.01 20.23 5.17
CA GLU A 163 15.03 19.21 4.95
C GLU A 163 14.44 17.87 4.48
N CYS A 164 13.10 17.77 4.39
CA CYS A 164 12.41 16.54 4.02
C CYS A 164 12.05 16.52 2.52
N VAL A 165 11.95 15.30 1.98
CA VAL A 165 11.40 15.04 0.64
C VAL A 165 10.16 14.15 0.76
N ALA A 166 9.13 14.42 -0.03
CA ALA A 166 7.93 13.58 -0.12
C ALA A 166 7.64 13.19 -1.57
N TYR A 167 7.09 11.99 -1.75
CA TYR A 167 6.67 11.44 -3.03
C TYR A 167 5.15 11.24 -3.05
N GLY A 168 4.50 11.59 -4.14
CA GLY A 168 3.05 11.42 -4.30
C GLY A 168 2.64 11.40 -5.77
N ASP A 169 1.51 10.76 -6.05
CA ASP A 169 1.00 10.52 -7.41
C ASP A 169 -0.37 11.15 -7.66
N HIS A 170 -1.11 11.53 -6.62
CA HIS A 170 -2.49 11.95 -6.71
C HIS A 170 -2.74 13.30 -6.01
N ALA A 171 -3.75 14.06 -6.48
CA ALA A 171 -4.15 15.36 -5.93
C ALA A 171 -4.34 15.35 -4.40
N SER A 172 -4.74 14.22 -3.79
CA SER A 172 -4.83 14.08 -2.34
C SER A 172 -3.48 14.14 -1.62
N ASP A 173 -2.36 14.02 -2.32
CA ASP A 173 -1.01 14.12 -1.76
C ASP A 173 -0.49 15.56 -1.72
N LEU A 174 -1.18 16.48 -2.41
CA LEU A 174 -0.77 17.87 -2.50
C LEU A 174 -0.46 18.50 -1.11
N PRO A 175 -1.30 18.35 -0.08
CA PRO A 175 -0.98 18.92 1.24
C PRO A 175 0.30 18.36 1.86
N MET A 176 0.60 17.07 1.62
CA MET A 176 1.83 16.44 2.08
C MET A 176 3.05 16.99 1.32
N LEU A 177 2.97 17.07 0.00
CA LEU A 177 4.04 17.59 -0.85
C LEU A 177 4.34 19.06 -0.54
N GLU A 178 3.33 19.87 -0.24
CA GLU A 178 3.49 21.29 0.16
C GLU A 178 4.04 21.46 1.57
N SER A 179 3.99 20.42 2.42
CA SER A 179 4.47 20.48 3.81
C SER A 179 5.96 20.20 3.98
N VAL A 180 6.69 19.89 2.91
CA VAL A 180 8.12 19.54 2.91
C VAL A 180 8.93 20.45 2.00
N GLY A 181 10.26 20.42 2.13
CA GLY A 181 11.17 21.24 1.30
C GLY A 181 11.25 20.80 -0.15
N ALA A 182 11.03 19.50 -0.43
CA ALA A 182 11.07 18.99 -1.80
C ALA A 182 9.92 17.99 -2.05
N GLY A 183 9.06 18.30 -3.02
CA GLY A 183 8.07 17.38 -3.55
C GLY A 183 8.61 16.61 -4.76
N VAL A 184 8.21 15.37 -4.90
CA VAL A 184 8.44 14.54 -6.09
C VAL A 184 7.08 14.00 -6.54
N VAL A 185 6.67 14.41 -7.73
CA VAL A 185 5.41 13.94 -8.34
C VAL A 185 5.70 12.70 -9.16
N VAL A 186 4.96 11.62 -8.90
CA VAL A 186 5.01 10.40 -9.70
C VAL A 186 3.78 10.39 -10.62
N GLY A 187 4.00 10.18 -11.92
CA GLY A 187 2.92 10.23 -12.89
C GLY A 187 2.52 11.63 -13.33
N GLU A 188 1.27 11.77 -13.78
CA GLU A 188 0.79 12.93 -14.53
C GLU A 188 -0.54 13.50 -13.99
N ASP A 189 -0.82 13.36 -12.67
CA ASP A 189 -2.02 13.98 -12.08
C ASP A 189 -2.04 15.48 -12.39
N PRO A 190 -3.14 16.01 -12.97
CA PRO A 190 -3.18 17.40 -13.44
C PRO A 190 -2.97 18.44 -12.32
N VAL A 191 -3.45 18.16 -11.11
CA VAL A 191 -3.31 19.05 -9.95
C VAL A 191 -1.86 19.07 -9.48
N LEU A 192 -1.23 17.90 -9.39
CA LEU A 192 0.18 17.77 -8.99
C LEU A 192 1.11 18.31 -10.07
N THR A 193 0.81 18.10 -11.36
CA THR A 193 1.57 18.68 -12.48
C THR A 193 1.56 20.21 -12.44
N ALA A 194 0.40 20.80 -12.18
CA ALA A 194 0.30 22.26 -12.03
C ALA A 194 1.03 22.77 -10.78
N ALA A 195 1.00 22.00 -9.68
CA ALA A 195 1.73 22.33 -8.47
C ALA A 195 3.25 22.19 -8.67
N SER A 196 3.72 21.12 -9.33
CA SER A 196 5.16 20.92 -9.60
C SER A 196 5.77 22.06 -10.38
N SER A 197 5.03 22.59 -11.37
CA SER A 197 5.47 23.76 -12.14
C SER A 197 5.58 25.04 -11.29
N ARG A 198 4.72 25.21 -10.28
CA ARG A 198 4.73 26.39 -9.38
C ARG A 198 5.82 26.31 -8.32
N HIS A 199 6.07 25.11 -7.80
CA HIS A 199 7.00 24.87 -6.70
C HIS A 199 8.40 24.43 -7.16
N GLY A 200 8.59 24.15 -8.46
CA GLY A 200 9.84 23.63 -8.99
C GLY A 200 10.09 22.18 -8.58
N TRP A 201 9.04 21.41 -8.31
CA TRP A 201 9.17 20.01 -7.94
C TRP A 201 9.59 19.15 -9.14
N ARG A 202 10.30 18.08 -8.84
CA ARG A 202 10.70 17.07 -9.82
C ARG A 202 9.54 16.11 -10.11
N THR A 203 9.51 15.58 -11.31
CA THR A 203 8.55 14.54 -11.71
C THR A 203 9.28 13.25 -12.09
N ILE A 204 8.67 12.13 -11.77
CA ILE A 204 9.06 10.78 -12.20
C ILE A 204 7.90 10.24 -13.05
N PRO A 205 8.14 9.74 -14.27
CA PRO A 205 7.09 9.14 -15.09
C PRO A 205 6.44 7.96 -14.36
N ALA A 206 5.11 7.78 -14.51
CA ALA A 206 4.45 6.57 -14.04
C ALA A 206 4.99 5.35 -14.78
N GLU A 207 5.17 4.24 -14.07
CA GLU A 207 5.41 2.95 -14.70
C GLU A 207 4.09 2.26 -15.05
N PRO A 208 4.05 1.43 -16.11
CA PRO A 208 2.85 0.68 -16.46
C PRO A 208 2.39 -0.19 -15.29
N SER A 209 1.11 -0.07 -14.92
CA SER A 209 0.54 -0.93 -13.89
C SER A 209 0.61 -2.40 -14.30
N VAL A 210 1.21 -3.24 -13.46
CA VAL A 210 1.15 -4.69 -13.63
C VAL A 210 -0.29 -5.13 -13.30
N PRO A 211 -1.01 -5.80 -14.21
CA PRO A 211 -2.35 -6.26 -13.91
C PRO A 211 -2.33 -7.21 -12.71
N ALA A 212 -3.14 -6.93 -11.69
CA ALA A 212 -3.22 -7.71 -10.44
C ALA A 212 -3.62 -9.20 -10.61
N GLN A 213 -3.76 -9.68 -11.84
CA GLN A 213 -4.20 -11.02 -12.19
C GLN A 213 -3.12 -11.93 -12.77
N SER A 214 -1.87 -11.49 -12.88
CA SER A 214 -0.80 -12.29 -13.52
C SER A 214 -0.15 -13.33 -12.62
N SER A 215 -0.47 -13.40 -11.34
CA SER A 215 0.06 -14.41 -10.42
C SER A 215 -0.97 -15.49 -10.06
N VAL A 216 -1.40 -16.28 -11.06
CA VAL A 216 -1.87 -17.64 -10.80
C VAL A 216 -0.65 -18.53 -11.01
N PRO A 217 -0.01 -19.07 -9.96
CA PRO A 217 1.00 -20.09 -10.15
C PRO A 217 0.30 -21.29 -10.79
N ALA A 218 0.79 -21.72 -11.95
CA ALA A 218 0.45 -23.01 -12.52
C ALA A 218 0.68 -24.04 -11.43
N GLN A 219 -0.32 -24.88 -11.19
CA GLN A 219 -0.26 -25.98 -10.22
C GLN A 219 1.04 -26.76 -10.42
N SER A 220 1.99 -26.57 -9.53
CA SER A 220 3.15 -27.47 -9.42
C SER A 220 2.62 -28.79 -8.94
N SER A 221 2.61 -29.76 -9.84
CA SER A 221 2.38 -31.17 -9.53
C SER A 221 3.28 -31.60 -8.39
N VAL A 222 2.64 -31.98 -7.27
CA VAL A 222 3.30 -32.59 -6.13
C VAL A 222 3.93 -33.90 -6.58
N LEU A 223 5.24 -33.90 -6.77
CA LEU A 223 6.02 -35.11 -6.85
C LEU A 223 6.14 -35.70 -5.42
N ALA A 224 5.52 -36.83 -5.22
CA ALA A 224 5.64 -37.61 -3.99
C ALA A 224 7.11 -37.94 -3.72
N PRO A 225 7.58 -37.91 -2.45
CA PRO A 225 8.93 -38.37 -2.13
C PRO A 225 9.00 -39.88 -2.24
N SER A 226 9.88 -40.36 -3.11
CA SER A 226 10.28 -41.75 -3.20
C SER A 226 10.95 -42.19 -1.90
N ALA A 227 10.40 -43.20 -1.25
CA ALA A 227 10.99 -43.87 -0.11
C ALA A 227 12.32 -44.51 -0.53
N VAL A 228 13.43 -44.09 0.09
CA VAL A 228 14.69 -44.83 0.07
C VAL A 228 14.81 -45.58 1.37
N LEU A 229 14.62 -46.92 1.27
CA LEU A 229 14.99 -47.89 2.29
C LEU A 229 16.52 -47.99 2.29
N GLY A 230 17.16 -47.66 3.37
CA GLY A 230 18.56 -47.94 3.66
C GLY A 230 18.65 -48.69 4.97
N GLY A 231 19.00 -49.97 4.89
CA GLY A 231 19.16 -50.90 6.03
C GLY A 231 20.47 -50.65 6.82
N PRO A 232 20.67 -51.36 7.93
CA PRO A 232 21.68 -51.06 8.93
C PRO A 232 23.07 -51.52 8.54
N VAL A 233 24.08 -50.80 8.94
CA VAL A 233 25.48 -51.26 8.92
C VAL A 233 26.02 -51.23 10.35
N ASP A 234 26.27 -52.42 10.88
CA ASP A 234 27.08 -52.70 12.06
C ASP A 234 28.50 -52.13 11.94
N ARG A 235 28.98 -51.46 12.95
CA ARG A 235 30.18 -51.67 13.79
C ARG A 235 30.43 -50.48 14.69
#